data_5085c733855cceb932624f65cfe14880
#
_entry.id   5085c733855cceb932624f65cfe14880
#
_cell.length_a   1.000
_cell.length_b   1.000
_cell.length_c   1.000
_cell.angle_alpha   90.00
_cell.angle_beta   90.00
_cell.angle_gamma   90.00
#
_symmetry.space_group_name_H-M   'P 1'
#
loop_
_entity.id
_entity.type
_entity.pdbx_description
1 polymer ?
#
loop_
_entity_poly.entity_id
_entity_poly.type
_entity_poly.pdbx_seq_one_letter_code
_entity_poly.pdbx_strand_id
1 'polypeptide(L)'
;MQLGKNKLLKSNLRLVTFFLYSLPSIPLAAAQIVVYIAVPAIYSKIAVVGIGITGLAIMTSRVIDMITDPILGTFLDRMVEKIGWQFWLLIGFPLISIGIFILFNPLDGLEIISLLLGVIFVTLGWTFFSIPWWGIGIAISNSNSNDRFKVVSFRELLTIPGVILGLFLIHFSNISGEIFLIISILFLSPLFI
;
A
#
# COMPACT_ATOMS: atom_id res chain seq x y z
N MET A 1 44.24 8.55 -3.68
CA MET A 1 43.11 9.51 -3.60
C MET A 1 41.92 9.13 -4.47
N GLN A 2 42.04 8.54 -5.66
CA GLN A 2 40.93 8.10 -6.54
C GLN A 2 40.12 6.91 -6.00
N LEU A 3 40.70 5.94 -5.32
CA LEU A 3 40.02 4.78 -4.74
C LEU A 3 39.01 5.16 -3.66
N GLY A 4 39.28 6.18 -2.86
CA GLY A 4 38.38 6.68 -1.85
C GLY A 4 37.15 7.40 -2.45
N LYS A 5 37.36 8.19 -3.51
CA LYS A 5 36.28 8.88 -4.23
C LYS A 5 35.29 7.90 -4.88
N ASN A 6 35.79 6.82 -5.49
CA ASN A 6 34.95 5.80 -6.13
C ASN A 6 34.14 5.00 -5.09
N LYS A 7 34.67 4.78 -3.90
CA LYS A 7 33.95 4.09 -2.80
C LYS A 7 32.82 4.97 -2.24
N LEU A 8 33.09 6.26 -2.07
CA LEU A 8 32.06 7.23 -1.61
C LEU A 8 30.95 7.43 -2.64
N LEU A 9 31.29 7.51 -3.93
CA LEU A 9 30.30 7.61 -5.01
C LEU A 9 29.39 6.38 -5.06
N LYS A 10 29.95 5.17 -4.94
CA LYS A 10 29.15 3.93 -4.87
C LYS A 10 28.24 3.85 -3.65
N SER A 11 28.70 4.34 -2.49
CA SER A 11 27.88 4.37 -1.27
C SER A 11 26.71 5.37 -1.39
N ASN A 12 26.96 6.55 -1.96
CA ASN A 12 25.94 7.57 -2.16
C ASN A 12 24.88 7.13 -3.18
N LEU A 13 25.30 6.51 -4.28
CA LEU A 13 24.36 5.95 -5.27
C LEU A 13 23.45 4.87 -4.65
N ARG A 14 23.98 4.03 -3.77
CA ARG A 14 23.14 3.02 -3.06
C ARG A 14 22.13 3.67 -2.12
N LEU A 15 22.51 4.70 -1.38
CA LEU A 15 21.58 5.40 -0.49
C LEU A 15 20.45 6.07 -1.27
N VAL A 16 20.76 6.68 -2.41
CA VAL A 16 19.76 7.26 -3.32
C VAL A 16 18.81 6.16 -3.83
N THR A 17 19.32 5.00 -4.22
CA THR A 17 18.50 3.87 -4.65
C THR A 17 17.56 3.40 -3.54
N PHE A 18 18.04 3.29 -2.29
CA PHE A 18 17.22 2.89 -1.15
C PHE A 18 16.12 3.92 -0.85
N PHE A 19 16.46 5.19 -0.94
CA PHE A 19 15.49 6.28 -0.76
C PHE A 19 14.41 6.24 -1.85
N LEU A 20 14.79 6.18 -3.13
CA LEU A 20 13.85 6.11 -4.25
C LEU A 20 12.94 4.87 -4.15
N TYR A 21 13.51 3.71 -3.85
CA TYR A 21 12.74 2.48 -3.60
C TYR A 21 11.70 2.66 -2.48
N SER A 22 12.00 3.48 -1.47
CA SER A 22 11.15 3.66 -0.30
C SER A 22 10.07 4.73 -0.48
N LEU A 23 10.10 5.56 -1.55
CA LEU A 23 9.11 6.60 -1.81
C LEU A 23 7.65 6.10 -1.85
N PRO A 24 7.33 4.91 -2.39
CA PRO A 24 5.98 4.37 -2.36
C PRO A 24 5.39 4.17 -0.96
N SER A 25 6.21 4.15 0.10
CA SER A 25 5.71 4.09 1.48
C SER A 25 4.79 5.25 1.84
N ILE A 26 5.04 6.44 1.27
CA ILE A 26 4.25 7.65 1.57
C ILE A 26 2.79 7.47 1.13
N PRO A 27 2.48 7.24 -0.16
CA PRO A 27 1.09 7.06 -0.59
C PRO A 27 0.44 5.81 -0.01
N LEU A 28 1.21 4.72 0.19
CA LEU A 28 0.69 3.51 0.81
C LEU A 28 0.24 3.76 2.26
N ALA A 29 1.07 4.42 3.06
CA ALA A 29 0.72 4.76 4.44
C ALA A 29 -0.45 5.74 4.50
N ALA A 30 -0.51 6.73 3.60
CA ALA A 30 -1.64 7.64 3.50
C ALA A 30 -2.95 6.90 3.16
N ALA A 31 -2.94 6.00 2.17
CA ALA A 31 -4.09 5.19 1.81
C ALA A 31 -4.55 4.29 2.96
N GLN A 32 -3.59 3.66 3.63
CA GLN A 32 -3.86 2.76 4.76
C GLN A 32 -4.56 3.49 5.90
N ILE A 33 -4.06 4.66 6.33
CA ILE A 33 -4.66 5.40 7.44
C ILE A 33 -6.05 5.93 7.07
N VAL A 34 -6.23 6.38 5.82
CA VAL A 34 -7.53 6.82 5.30
C VAL A 34 -8.54 5.68 5.36
N VAL A 35 -8.20 4.49 4.88
CA VAL A 35 -9.10 3.32 4.92
C VAL A 35 -9.42 2.93 6.36
N TYR A 36 -8.42 2.86 7.25
CA TYR A 36 -8.65 2.41 8.63
C TYR A 36 -9.43 3.39 9.51
N ILE A 37 -9.38 4.69 9.23
CA ILE A 37 -10.08 5.70 10.03
C ILE A 37 -11.38 6.13 9.35
N ALA A 38 -11.34 6.47 8.06
CA ALA A 38 -12.49 7.05 7.39
C ALA A 38 -13.58 6.01 7.09
N VAL A 39 -13.22 4.78 6.68
CA VAL A 39 -14.22 3.74 6.39
C VAL A 39 -15.08 3.41 7.59
N PRO A 40 -14.54 3.09 8.79
CA PRO A 40 -15.36 2.89 9.97
C PRO A 40 -16.21 4.12 10.34
N ALA A 41 -15.65 5.33 10.20
CA ALA A 41 -16.36 6.56 10.52
C ALA A 41 -17.55 6.86 9.59
N ILE A 42 -17.44 6.51 8.31
CA ILE A 42 -18.52 6.67 7.32
C ILE A 42 -19.59 5.60 7.53
N TYR A 43 -19.21 4.35 7.48
CA TYR A 43 -20.15 3.23 7.49
C TYR A 43 -20.86 3.04 8.83
N SER A 44 -20.25 3.43 9.96
CA SER A 44 -20.91 3.44 11.26
C SER A 44 -22.12 4.40 11.33
N LYS A 45 -22.17 5.43 10.47
CA LYS A 45 -23.27 6.40 10.39
C LYS A 45 -24.40 5.91 9.48
N ILE A 46 -24.15 4.91 8.62
CA ILE A 46 -25.16 4.34 7.74
C ILE A 46 -26.02 3.38 8.57
N ALA A 47 -27.31 3.70 8.73
CA ALA A 47 -28.21 2.98 9.63
C ALA A 47 -28.30 1.47 9.36
N VAL A 48 -28.22 1.08 8.07
CA VAL A 48 -28.31 -0.34 7.64
C VAL A 48 -27.02 -1.11 7.97
N VAL A 49 -25.85 -0.46 7.98
CA VAL A 49 -24.55 -1.09 8.22
C VAL A 49 -24.20 -1.05 9.71
N GLY A 50 -24.18 0.12 10.29
CA GLY A 50 -23.78 0.33 11.68
C GLY A 50 -22.35 -0.10 12.00
N ILE A 51 -21.93 0.16 13.24
CA ILE A 51 -20.56 -0.14 13.68
C ILE A 51 -20.27 -1.65 13.75
N GLY A 52 -21.30 -2.46 14.05
CA GLY A 52 -21.17 -3.91 14.17
C GLY A 52 -20.80 -4.60 12.85
N ILE A 53 -21.55 -4.32 11.78
CA ILE A 53 -21.27 -4.88 10.45
C ILE A 53 -19.94 -4.34 9.91
N THR A 54 -19.65 -3.07 10.13
CA THR A 54 -18.34 -2.48 9.75
C THR A 54 -17.19 -3.20 10.44
N GLY A 55 -17.29 -3.45 11.75
CA GLY A 55 -16.30 -4.19 12.52
C GLY A 55 -16.12 -5.63 12.02
N LEU A 56 -17.22 -6.32 11.72
CA LEU A 56 -17.18 -7.67 11.14
C LEU A 56 -16.53 -7.69 9.75
N ALA A 57 -16.80 -6.72 8.90
CA ALA A 57 -16.18 -6.62 7.58
C ALA A 57 -14.67 -6.45 7.69
N ILE A 58 -14.19 -5.57 8.59
CA ILE A 58 -12.77 -5.38 8.85
C ILE A 58 -12.13 -6.63 9.45
N MET A 59 -12.80 -7.29 10.41
CA MET A 59 -12.31 -8.55 10.96
C MET A 59 -12.19 -9.65 9.90
N THR A 60 -13.20 -9.77 9.03
CA THR A 60 -13.19 -10.72 7.92
C THR A 60 -12.02 -10.48 6.98
N SER A 61 -11.68 -9.22 6.68
CA SER A 61 -10.49 -8.91 5.86
C SER A 61 -9.20 -9.42 6.49
N ARG A 62 -9.05 -9.35 7.82
CA ARG A 62 -7.87 -9.89 8.52
C ARG A 62 -7.77 -11.40 8.45
N VAL A 63 -8.91 -12.08 8.49
CA VAL A 63 -8.96 -13.55 8.30
C VAL A 63 -8.58 -13.90 6.86
N ILE A 64 -9.05 -13.12 5.88
CA ILE A 64 -8.67 -13.29 4.47
C ILE A 64 -7.17 -13.07 4.31
N ASP A 65 -6.59 -11.98 4.84
CA ASP A 65 -5.15 -11.72 4.81
C ASP A 65 -4.35 -12.90 5.36
N MET A 66 -4.73 -13.42 6.54
CA MET A 66 -4.04 -14.54 7.18
C MET A 66 -3.97 -15.80 6.29
N ILE A 67 -4.99 -16.00 5.44
CA ILE A 67 -5.05 -17.16 4.53
C ILE A 67 -4.39 -16.83 3.19
N THR A 68 -4.66 -15.65 2.64
CA THR A 68 -4.22 -15.30 1.29
C THR A 68 -2.74 -14.93 1.23
N ASP A 69 -2.18 -14.28 2.26
CA ASP A 69 -0.78 -13.85 2.26
C ASP A 69 0.21 -15.00 2.09
N PRO A 70 0.13 -16.14 2.82
CA PRO A 70 1.01 -17.27 2.60
C PRO A 70 0.83 -17.92 1.22
N ILE A 71 -0.44 -18.04 0.76
CA ILE A 71 -0.76 -18.65 -0.53
C ILE A 71 -0.24 -17.79 -1.67
N LEU A 72 -0.55 -16.49 -1.64
CA LEU A 72 -0.10 -15.54 -2.65
C LEU A 72 1.41 -15.34 -2.58
N GLY A 73 2.03 -15.35 -1.39
CA GLY A 73 3.47 -15.29 -1.24
C GLY A 73 4.17 -16.41 -1.99
N THR A 74 3.77 -17.66 -1.75
CA THR A 74 4.35 -18.82 -2.44
C THR A 74 4.06 -18.84 -3.95
N PHE A 75 2.89 -18.37 -4.36
CA PHE A 75 2.52 -18.26 -5.76
C PHE A 75 3.34 -17.17 -6.47
N LEU A 76 3.45 -15.99 -5.85
CA LEU A 76 4.19 -14.86 -6.39
C LEU A 76 5.68 -15.15 -6.50
N ASP A 77 6.29 -15.83 -5.52
CA ASP A 77 7.71 -16.23 -5.58
C ASP A 77 8.02 -17.07 -6.83
N ARG A 78 7.11 -17.98 -7.20
CA ARG A 78 7.26 -18.80 -8.41
C ARG A 78 7.01 -18.04 -9.71
N MET A 79 6.08 -17.10 -9.68
CA MET A 79 5.67 -16.36 -10.88
C MET A 79 6.56 -15.16 -11.17
N VAL A 80 7.18 -14.57 -10.17
CA VAL A 80 8.08 -13.43 -10.33
C VAL A 80 9.29 -13.76 -11.20
N GLU A 81 9.82 -14.98 -11.10
CA GLU A 81 10.91 -15.44 -11.99
C GLU A 81 10.51 -15.46 -13.47
N LYS A 82 9.21 -15.62 -13.76
CA LYS A 82 8.70 -15.72 -15.14
C LYS A 82 8.21 -14.39 -15.71
N ILE A 83 7.54 -13.60 -14.90
CA ILE A 83 6.76 -12.42 -15.36
C ILE A 83 7.39 -11.11 -14.85
N GLY A 84 8.22 -11.18 -13.79
CA GLY A 84 8.85 -10.01 -13.15
C GLY A 84 7.98 -9.35 -12.07
N TRP A 85 8.65 -8.61 -11.17
CA TRP A 85 8.00 -7.91 -10.05
C TRP A 85 7.03 -6.81 -10.50
N GLN A 86 7.37 -6.11 -11.58
CA GLN A 86 6.63 -4.94 -12.08
C GLN A 86 5.20 -5.28 -12.46
N PHE A 87 4.97 -6.44 -13.04
CA PHE A 87 3.63 -6.88 -13.45
C PHE A 87 2.67 -7.00 -12.25
N TRP A 88 3.16 -7.50 -11.13
CA TRP A 88 2.35 -7.65 -9.91
C TRP A 88 2.05 -6.33 -9.25
N LEU A 89 2.99 -5.40 -9.25
CA LEU A 89 2.76 -4.03 -8.79
C LEU A 89 1.67 -3.34 -9.63
N LEU A 90 1.68 -3.56 -10.96
CA LEU A 90 0.68 -3.03 -11.88
C LEU A 90 -0.72 -3.61 -11.65
N ILE A 91 -0.85 -4.84 -11.14
CA ILE A 91 -2.15 -5.42 -10.78
C ILE A 91 -2.61 -4.94 -9.41
N GLY A 92 -1.72 -4.90 -8.44
CA GLY A 92 -2.05 -4.50 -7.07
C GLY A 92 -2.59 -3.08 -6.98
N PHE A 93 -1.99 -2.16 -7.75
CA PHE A 93 -2.39 -0.77 -7.77
C PHE A 93 -3.86 -0.52 -8.19
N PRO A 94 -4.34 -0.98 -9.36
CA PRO A 94 -5.74 -0.79 -9.74
C PRO A 94 -6.72 -1.45 -8.76
N LEU A 95 -6.36 -2.60 -8.19
CA LEU A 95 -7.21 -3.27 -7.20
C LEU A 95 -7.41 -2.41 -5.95
N ILE A 96 -6.34 -1.84 -5.40
CA ILE A 96 -6.43 -0.90 -4.27
C ILE A 96 -7.29 0.30 -4.66
N SER A 97 -7.05 0.88 -5.85
CA SER A 97 -7.76 2.06 -6.33
C SER A 97 -9.26 1.81 -6.50
N ILE A 98 -9.64 0.69 -7.12
CA ILE A 98 -11.04 0.28 -7.27
C ILE A 98 -11.68 0.03 -5.91
N GLY A 99 -10.98 -0.66 -5.00
CA GLY A 99 -11.47 -0.91 -3.66
C GLY A 99 -11.74 0.37 -2.87
N ILE A 100 -10.81 1.33 -2.89
CA ILE A 100 -10.99 2.64 -2.28
C ILE A 100 -12.16 3.39 -2.92
N PHE A 101 -12.27 3.38 -4.25
CA PHE A 101 -13.39 4.02 -4.95
C PHE A 101 -14.75 3.46 -4.49
N ILE A 102 -14.89 2.14 -4.40
CA ILE A 102 -16.13 1.48 -3.93
C ILE A 102 -16.42 1.86 -2.47
N LEU A 103 -15.39 1.90 -1.60
CA LEU A 103 -15.55 2.22 -0.19
C LEU A 103 -16.02 3.66 0.05
N PHE A 104 -15.59 4.61 -0.77
CA PHE A 104 -15.97 6.01 -0.62
C PHE A 104 -17.20 6.42 -1.44
N ASN A 105 -17.68 5.55 -2.33
CA ASN A 105 -18.90 5.76 -3.11
C ASN A 105 -19.82 4.54 -2.97
N PRO A 106 -20.37 4.28 -1.77
CA PRO A 106 -21.28 3.16 -1.58
C PRO A 106 -22.53 3.34 -2.45
N LEU A 107 -22.98 2.24 -3.05
CA LEU A 107 -24.19 2.22 -3.85
C LEU A 107 -25.42 2.23 -2.92
N ASP A 108 -26.36 3.13 -3.18
CA ASP A 108 -27.59 3.25 -2.42
C ASP A 108 -28.36 1.92 -2.41
N GLY A 109 -28.72 1.42 -1.24
CA GLY A 109 -29.40 0.15 -1.04
C GLY A 109 -28.48 -1.10 -1.11
N LEU A 110 -27.19 -0.94 -1.41
CA LEU A 110 -26.18 -2.00 -1.47
C LEU A 110 -24.93 -1.69 -0.63
N GLU A 111 -25.11 -0.89 0.42
CA GLU A 111 -24.00 -0.36 1.23
C GLU A 111 -23.15 -1.47 1.87
N ILE A 112 -23.80 -2.56 2.33
CA ILE A 112 -23.11 -3.72 2.91
C ILE A 112 -22.26 -4.42 1.85
N ILE A 113 -22.79 -4.57 0.64
CA ILE A 113 -22.07 -5.21 -0.47
C ILE A 113 -20.90 -4.31 -0.89
N SER A 114 -21.10 -3.00 -0.99
CA SER A 114 -20.06 -2.03 -1.29
C SER A 114 -18.93 -2.08 -0.25
N LEU A 115 -19.27 -2.18 1.04
CA LEU A 115 -18.30 -2.34 2.11
C LEU A 115 -17.48 -3.61 1.95
N LEU A 116 -18.13 -4.76 1.78
CA LEU A 116 -17.45 -6.05 1.66
C LEU A 116 -16.58 -6.13 0.42
N LEU A 117 -17.12 -5.75 -0.75
CA LEU A 117 -16.34 -5.75 -2.00
C LEU A 117 -15.15 -4.78 -1.92
N GLY A 118 -15.39 -3.57 -1.45
CA GLY A 118 -14.32 -2.57 -1.32
C GLY A 118 -13.19 -3.04 -0.40
N VAL A 119 -13.53 -3.62 0.76
CA VAL A 119 -12.54 -4.17 1.70
C VAL A 119 -11.78 -5.33 1.05
N ILE A 120 -12.44 -6.26 0.34
CA ILE A 120 -11.78 -7.38 -0.36
C ILE A 120 -10.82 -6.86 -1.44
N PHE A 121 -11.25 -5.89 -2.26
CA PHE A 121 -10.39 -5.34 -3.32
C PHE A 121 -9.17 -4.62 -2.74
N VAL A 122 -9.33 -3.83 -1.68
CA VAL A 122 -8.20 -3.17 -1.00
C VAL A 122 -7.24 -4.20 -0.43
N THR A 123 -7.75 -5.21 0.27
CA THR A 123 -6.95 -6.27 0.89
C THR A 123 -6.14 -7.05 -0.15
N LEU A 124 -6.80 -7.58 -1.18
CA LEU A 124 -6.12 -8.32 -2.25
C LEU A 124 -5.11 -7.45 -2.99
N GLY A 125 -5.50 -6.21 -3.33
CA GLY A 125 -4.61 -5.27 -4.00
C GLY A 125 -3.38 -4.95 -3.15
N TRP A 126 -3.55 -4.81 -1.83
CA TRP A 126 -2.45 -4.60 -0.89
C TRP A 126 -1.47 -5.77 -0.91
N THR A 127 -1.95 -7.01 -0.86
CA THR A 127 -1.11 -8.21 -0.90
C THR A 127 -0.35 -8.32 -2.23
N PHE A 128 -1.05 -8.11 -3.37
CA PHE A 128 -0.43 -8.12 -4.70
C PHE A 128 0.62 -7.02 -4.89
N PHE A 129 0.51 -5.91 -4.18
CA PHE A 129 1.47 -4.83 -4.23
C PHE A 129 2.63 -5.04 -3.24
N SER A 130 2.33 -5.33 -1.98
CA SER A 130 3.32 -5.32 -0.89
C SER A 130 4.33 -6.45 -0.98
N ILE A 131 3.89 -7.67 -1.30
CA ILE A 131 4.78 -8.83 -1.37
C ILE A 131 5.88 -8.65 -2.43
N PRO A 132 5.56 -8.33 -3.72
CA PRO A 132 6.57 -8.06 -4.72
C PRO A 132 7.46 -6.87 -4.37
N TRP A 133 6.88 -5.80 -3.82
CA TRP A 133 7.65 -4.63 -3.43
C TRP A 133 8.68 -4.95 -2.34
N TRP A 134 8.32 -5.74 -1.33
CA TRP A 134 9.28 -6.19 -0.31
C TRP A 134 10.37 -7.09 -0.92
N GLY A 135 10.01 -7.94 -1.87
CA GLY A 135 10.96 -8.77 -2.62
C GLY A 135 12.01 -7.94 -3.36
N ILE A 136 11.61 -6.85 -4.02
CA ILE A 136 12.52 -5.89 -4.65
C ILE A 136 13.49 -5.31 -3.62
N GLY A 137 13.01 -4.93 -2.42
CA GLY A 137 13.84 -4.41 -1.34
C GLY A 137 14.93 -5.40 -0.89
N ILE A 138 14.60 -6.69 -0.82
CA ILE A 138 15.56 -7.76 -0.52
C ILE A 138 16.59 -7.88 -1.65
N ALA A 139 16.15 -7.85 -2.90
CA ALA A 139 17.02 -7.95 -4.08
C ALA A 139 18.03 -6.80 -4.15
N ILE A 140 17.59 -5.55 -3.93
CA ILE A 140 18.45 -4.35 -3.94
C ILE A 140 19.50 -4.39 -2.82
N SER A 141 19.19 -5.01 -1.68
CA SER A 141 20.11 -5.10 -0.54
C SER A 141 21.29 -6.08 -0.74
N ASN A 142 21.36 -6.81 -1.85
CA ASN A 142 22.42 -7.77 -2.17
C ASN A 142 22.74 -8.76 -1.04
N SER A 143 21.74 -9.20 -0.29
CA SER A 143 21.87 -10.11 0.86
C SER A 143 22.74 -9.59 2.02
N ASN A 144 23.18 -8.33 1.99
CA ASN A 144 23.94 -7.72 3.06
C ASN A 144 22.99 -7.25 4.18
N SER A 145 23.20 -7.75 5.40
CA SER A 145 22.36 -7.42 6.57
C SER A 145 22.28 -5.92 6.84
N ASN A 146 23.39 -5.20 6.67
CA ASN A 146 23.48 -3.76 6.90
C ASN A 146 22.69 -2.95 5.85
N ASP A 147 22.70 -3.40 4.59
CA ASP A 147 21.92 -2.76 3.52
C ASP A 147 20.43 -3.11 3.64
N ARG A 148 20.08 -4.33 4.07
CA ARG A 148 18.69 -4.70 4.41
C ARG A 148 18.12 -3.80 5.51
N PHE A 149 18.90 -3.60 6.58
CA PHE A 149 18.49 -2.71 7.66
C PHE A 149 18.23 -1.29 7.15
N LYS A 150 19.10 -0.73 6.30
CA LYS A 150 18.91 0.59 5.72
C LYS A 150 17.65 0.69 4.84
N VAL A 151 17.44 -0.29 3.95
CA VAL A 151 16.25 -0.35 3.09
C VAL A 151 14.97 -0.35 3.90
N VAL A 152 14.89 -1.18 4.94
CA VAL A 152 13.73 -1.23 5.85
C VAL A 152 13.59 0.08 6.61
N SER A 153 14.69 0.63 7.13
CA SER A 153 14.65 1.90 7.88
C SER A 153 14.17 3.07 7.02
N PHE A 154 14.63 3.21 5.78
CA PHE A 154 14.13 4.25 4.87
C PHE A 154 12.65 4.07 4.59
N ARG A 155 12.19 2.84 4.37
CA ARG A 155 10.78 2.53 4.14
C ARG A 155 9.92 2.95 5.34
N GLU A 156 10.31 2.55 6.55
CA GLU A 156 9.57 2.89 7.78
C GLU A 156 9.62 4.40 8.09
N LEU A 157 10.74 5.05 7.85
CA LEU A 157 10.84 6.51 8.02
C LEU A 157 9.90 7.26 7.08
N LEU A 158 9.73 6.79 5.83
CA LEU A 158 8.84 7.42 4.86
C LEU A 158 7.36 7.08 5.08
N THR A 159 7.01 6.11 5.94
CA THR A 159 5.62 5.92 6.37
C THR A 159 5.12 7.08 7.24
N ILE A 160 6.00 7.72 8.02
CA ILE A 160 5.62 8.82 8.93
C ILE A 160 4.98 9.99 8.16
N PRO A 161 5.65 10.62 7.17
CA PRO A 161 5.00 11.66 6.38
C PRO A 161 3.77 11.17 5.63
N GLY A 162 3.71 9.89 5.23
CA GLY A 162 2.52 9.29 4.63
C GLY A 162 1.33 9.28 5.57
N VAL A 163 1.52 8.87 6.83
CA VAL A 163 0.45 8.90 7.86
C VAL A 163 -0.02 10.33 8.11
N ILE A 164 0.91 11.29 8.23
CA ILE A 164 0.56 12.70 8.42
C ILE A 164 -0.25 13.22 7.23
N LEU A 165 0.15 12.89 6.01
CA LEU A 165 -0.59 13.24 4.80
C LEU A 165 -2.00 12.64 4.81
N GLY A 166 -2.15 11.36 5.17
CA GLY A 166 -3.44 10.68 5.26
C GLY A 166 -4.38 11.35 6.28
N LEU A 167 -3.85 11.68 7.47
CA LEU A 167 -4.62 12.42 8.48
C LEU A 167 -5.03 13.82 8.01
N PHE A 168 -4.14 14.52 7.31
CA PHE A 168 -4.43 15.81 6.70
C PHE A 168 -5.56 15.69 5.66
N LEU A 169 -5.49 14.69 4.79
CA LEU A 169 -6.53 14.42 3.79
C LEU A 169 -7.89 14.16 4.45
N ILE A 170 -7.94 13.38 5.53
CA ILE A 170 -9.19 13.13 6.28
C ILE A 170 -9.75 14.42 6.87
N HIS A 171 -8.88 15.29 7.38
CA HIS A 171 -9.31 16.51 8.05
C HIS A 171 -9.82 17.58 7.08
N PHE A 172 -9.14 17.80 5.97
CA PHE A 172 -9.42 18.88 5.03
C PHE A 172 -10.34 18.51 3.86
N SER A 173 -10.49 17.24 3.52
CA SER A 173 -11.42 16.84 2.48
C SER A 173 -12.80 16.57 3.10
N ASN A 174 -13.82 17.24 2.59
CA ASN A 174 -15.17 16.69 2.65
C ASN A 174 -15.08 15.33 1.97
N ILE A 175 -15.22 14.26 2.75
CA ILE A 175 -15.01 12.85 2.41
C ILE A 175 -15.75 12.50 1.10
N SER A 176 -15.20 12.90 -0.01
CA SER A 176 -15.75 12.70 -1.35
C SER A 176 -14.60 12.37 -2.30
N GLY A 177 -14.90 11.81 -3.46
CA GLY A 177 -13.98 11.23 -4.44
C GLY A 177 -12.66 11.94 -4.75
N GLU A 178 -12.42 13.15 -4.27
CA GLU A 178 -11.16 13.89 -4.41
C GLU A 178 -9.99 13.20 -3.70
N ILE A 179 -10.24 12.54 -2.54
CA ILE A 179 -9.22 11.73 -1.84
C ILE A 179 -8.73 10.60 -2.75
N PHE A 180 -9.66 9.98 -3.48
CA PHE A 180 -9.36 8.92 -4.42
C PHE A 180 -8.41 9.41 -5.52
N LEU A 181 -8.66 10.58 -6.11
CA LEU A 181 -7.79 11.15 -7.14
C LEU A 181 -6.38 11.44 -6.62
N ILE A 182 -6.26 12.03 -5.43
CA ILE A 182 -4.97 12.35 -4.83
C ILE A 182 -4.18 11.07 -4.50
N ILE A 183 -4.82 10.08 -3.90
CA ILE A 183 -4.18 8.79 -3.60
C ILE A 183 -3.79 8.09 -4.91
N SER A 184 -4.65 8.10 -5.93
CA SER A 184 -4.37 7.49 -7.23
C SER A 184 -3.19 8.15 -7.94
N ILE A 185 -3.08 9.48 -7.91
CA ILE A 185 -1.95 10.22 -8.48
C ILE A 185 -0.65 9.90 -7.73
N LEU A 186 -0.70 9.83 -6.40
CA LEU A 186 0.46 9.48 -5.58
C LEU A 186 0.92 8.03 -5.82
N PHE A 187 -0.01 7.12 -6.15
CA PHE A 187 0.32 5.74 -6.49
C PHE A 187 1.00 5.59 -7.86
N LEU A 188 0.85 6.55 -8.77
CA LEU A 188 1.57 6.54 -10.05
C LEU A 188 3.08 6.80 -9.88
N SER A 189 3.51 7.35 -8.75
CA SER A 189 4.92 7.65 -8.47
C SER A 189 5.88 6.44 -8.56
N PRO A 190 5.52 5.19 -8.19
CA PRO A 190 6.41 4.04 -8.32
C PRO A 190 6.63 3.54 -9.74
N LEU A 191 5.82 3.97 -10.72
CA LEU A 191 5.98 3.59 -12.12
C LEU A 191 7.18 4.28 -12.80
N PHE A 192 7.77 5.27 -12.13
CA PHE A 192 8.93 6.01 -12.63
C PHE A 192 10.28 5.54 -12.04
N ILE A 193 10.29 4.46 -11.27
CA ILE A 193 11.49 3.81 -10.72
C ILE A 193 11.73 2.48 -11.42
#